data_531f4b12554c50ad3bafdd4d24f69983
#
_entry.id   531f4b12554c50ad3bafdd4d24f69983
#
_cell.length_a   1.000
_cell.length_b   1.000
_cell.length_c   1.000
_cell.angle_alpha   90.00
_cell.angle_beta   90.00
_cell.angle_gamma   90.00
#
_symmetry.space_group_name_H-M   'P 1'
#
loop_
_entity.id
_entity.type
_entity.pdbx_description
1 polymer ?
#
loop_
_entity_poly.entity_id
_entity_poly.type
_entity_poly.pdbx_seq_one_letter_code
_entity_poly.pdbx_strand_id
1 'polypeptide(L)'
;MKCINRLKKSRLLCVLCIAALFVTGCGAQKVANAYDVYSNDYTLGSNTYTYFGSNLCVTNNVNYGTDQTHSDVAEGAGLFNIDTKEVLYSQNIFDKLYPASTTKILTAYIIIRYGNLDDMVTVSANAANQDESSSVCGINEGDVTSVRNLLYGLLLCSGNDAAVALAEYYSGSVEAFADVMNAEALKMGATNSHFVNPSGFPDENHYTTVYDMYLIFSNAISLETFQQIISTQTID
;
A
#
# COMPACT_ATOMS: atom_id res chain seq x y z
N MET A 1 -44.80 67.53 -10.78
CA MET A 1 -43.36 67.25 -10.93
C MET A 1 -42.69 66.59 -9.71
N LYS A 2 -43.16 66.66 -8.49
CA LYS A 2 -42.50 66.04 -7.30
C LYS A 2 -42.70 64.52 -7.18
N CYS A 3 -43.74 63.95 -7.78
CA CYS A 3 -44.06 62.51 -7.69
C CYS A 3 -43.22 61.66 -8.63
N ILE A 4 -42.84 62.16 -9.79
CA ILE A 4 -42.03 61.46 -10.82
C ILE A 4 -40.58 61.27 -10.35
N ASN A 5 -40.05 62.22 -9.61
CA ASN A 5 -38.66 62.13 -9.06
C ASN A 5 -38.53 61.18 -7.91
N ARG A 6 -39.59 60.85 -7.14
CA ARG A 6 -39.58 59.81 -6.10
C ARG A 6 -39.56 58.42 -6.71
N LEU A 7 -40.32 58.19 -7.77
CA LEU A 7 -40.31 56.88 -8.45
C LEU A 7 -38.99 56.57 -9.13
N LYS A 8 -38.34 57.60 -9.73
CA LYS A 8 -36.99 57.40 -10.33
C LYS A 8 -35.89 57.06 -9.29
N LYS A 9 -35.93 57.72 -8.10
CA LYS A 9 -35.04 57.43 -7.01
C LYS A 9 -35.22 56.02 -6.43
N SER A 10 -36.51 55.60 -6.26
CA SER A 10 -36.82 54.25 -5.77
C SER A 10 -36.38 53.16 -6.75
N ARG A 11 -36.59 53.35 -8.05
CA ARG A 11 -36.11 52.38 -9.05
C ARG A 11 -34.57 52.34 -9.12
N LEU A 12 -33.85 53.46 -8.97
CA LEU A 12 -32.41 53.47 -8.93
C LEU A 12 -31.86 52.77 -7.68
N LEU A 13 -32.54 52.89 -6.54
CA LEU A 13 -32.18 52.25 -5.30
C LEU A 13 -32.37 50.70 -5.41
N CYS A 14 -33.47 50.25 -6.01
CA CYS A 14 -33.72 48.82 -6.27
C CYS A 14 -32.68 48.21 -7.23
N VAL A 15 -32.30 48.92 -8.30
CA VAL A 15 -31.27 48.46 -9.21
C VAL A 15 -29.89 48.37 -8.55
N LEU A 16 -29.56 49.31 -7.69
CA LEU A 16 -28.34 49.28 -6.89
C LEU A 16 -28.32 48.13 -5.88
N CYS A 17 -29.45 47.83 -5.21
CA CYS A 17 -29.56 46.67 -4.32
C CYS A 17 -29.45 45.34 -5.07
N ILE A 18 -30.03 45.23 -6.26
CA ILE A 18 -29.91 44.01 -7.12
C ILE A 18 -28.47 43.86 -7.64
N ALA A 19 -27.80 44.96 -8.04
CA ALA A 19 -26.41 44.92 -8.43
C ALA A 19 -25.48 44.54 -7.26
N ALA A 20 -25.76 44.99 -6.02
CA ALA A 20 -25.01 44.58 -4.84
C ALA A 20 -25.17 43.10 -4.50
N LEU A 21 -26.36 42.51 -4.78
CA LEU A 21 -26.58 41.06 -4.63
C LEU A 21 -25.83 40.21 -5.66
N PHE A 22 -25.51 40.75 -6.84
CA PHE A 22 -24.72 40.08 -7.86
C PHE A 22 -23.19 40.25 -7.62
N VAL A 23 -22.76 41.22 -6.85
CA VAL A 23 -21.35 41.44 -6.51
C VAL A 23 -20.95 40.63 -5.25
N THR A 24 -21.90 40.25 -4.40
CA THR A 24 -21.73 39.19 -3.41
C THR A 24 -22.04 37.83 -4.06
N GLY A 25 -21.52 37.60 -5.26
CA GLY A 25 -21.42 36.24 -5.80
C GLY A 25 -20.77 35.42 -4.72
N CYS A 26 -21.43 34.36 -4.28
CA CYS A 26 -20.79 33.26 -3.59
C CYS A 26 -19.50 32.95 -4.37
N GLY A 27 -18.40 33.54 -3.91
CA GLY A 27 -17.12 32.95 -4.19
C GLY A 27 -17.31 31.53 -3.70
N ALA A 28 -17.35 30.58 -4.60
CA ALA A 28 -17.15 29.22 -4.22
C ALA A 28 -15.88 29.27 -3.41
N GLN A 29 -16.00 29.27 -2.09
CA GLN A 29 -14.91 28.86 -1.23
C GLN A 29 -14.57 27.49 -1.84
N LYS A 30 -13.44 27.41 -2.53
CA LYS A 30 -12.82 26.14 -2.75
C LYS A 30 -12.80 25.54 -1.34
N VAL A 31 -13.65 24.57 -1.11
CA VAL A 31 -13.48 23.69 0.04
C VAL A 31 -12.08 23.17 -0.20
N ALA A 32 -11.10 23.70 0.56
CA ALA A 32 -9.77 23.18 0.54
C ALA A 32 -9.98 21.68 0.74
N ASN A 33 -9.55 20.88 -0.23
CA ASN A 33 -9.63 19.44 -0.09
C ASN A 33 -9.04 19.15 1.28
N ALA A 34 -9.69 18.34 2.08
CA ALA A 34 -9.20 17.96 3.40
C ALA A 34 -7.73 17.45 3.32
N TYR A 35 -7.29 17.07 2.12
CA TYR A 35 -5.93 16.66 1.78
C TYR A 35 -4.91 17.82 1.69
N ASP A 36 -5.31 19.04 1.33
CA ASP A 36 -4.41 20.20 1.32
C ASP A 36 -3.94 20.57 2.73
N VAL A 37 -4.66 20.13 3.76
CA VAL A 37 -4.29 20.35 5.17
C VAL A 37 -3.12 19.47 5.58
N TYR A 38 -2.95 18.31 4.96
CA TYR A 38 -1.91 17.33 5.30
C TYR A 38 -0.60 17.53 4.54
N SER A 39 -0.57 18.38 3.51
CA SER A 39 0.61 18.68 2.71
C SER A 39 1.38 19.91 3.19
N ASN A 40 0.89 20.63 4.18
CA ASN A 40 1.54 21.85 4.66
C ASN A 40 2.45 21.56 5.85
N ASP A 41 3.73 21.90 5.71
CA ASP A 41 4.66 21.96 6.82
C ASP A 41 4.30 23.16 7.72
N TYR A 42 4.11 22.92 9.01
CA TYR A 42 3.96 23.99 9.99
C TYR A 42 5.31 24.37 10.58
N THR A 43 5.63 25.64 10.51
CA THR A 43 6.80 26.21 11.19
C THR A 43 6.32 26.89 12.46
N LEU A 44 6.62 26.31 13.62
CA LEU A 44 6.43 26.96 14.92
C LEU A 44 7.81 27.34 15.46
N GLY A 45 8.17 28.62 15.33
CA GLY A 45 9.50 29.09 15.68
C GLY A 45 10.57 28.61 14.68
N SER A 46 11.68 28.05 15.17
CA SER A 46 12.77 27.51 14.32
C SER A 46 12.59 26.02 13.96
N ASN A 47 11.51 25.38 14.38
CA ASN A 47 11.28 23.95 14.13
C ASN A 47 10.23 23.79 13.03
N THR A 48 10.58 23.03 11.99
CA THR A 48 9.65 22.56 10.96
C THR A 48 9.09 21.22 11.39
N TYR A 49 7.76 21.12 11.48
CA TYR A 49 7.08 19.88 11.78
C TYR A 49 6.44 19.33 10.51
N THR A 50 6.81 18.12 10.13
CA THR A 50 6.14 17.37 9.06
C THR A 50 4.95 16.62 9.63
N TYR A 51 3.82 16.65 8.93
CA TYR A 51 2.67 15.85 9.35
C TYR A 51 2.95 14.36 9.29
N PHE A 52 2.41 13.66 10.27
CA PHE A 52 2.31 12.20 10.20
C PHE A 52 1.59 11.81 8.90
N GLY A 53 2.22 10.98 8.10
CA GLY A 53 1.66 10.55 6.81
C GLY A 53 2.00 11.45 5.61
N SER A 54 2.80 12.53 5.77
CA SER A 54 3.26 13.36 4.63
C SER A 54 3.99 12.56 3.54
N ASN A 55 4.51 11.38 3.90
CA ASN A 55 5.19 10.47 2.98
C ASN A 55 4.30 9.36 2.43
N LEU A 56 3.01 9.37 2.76
CA LEU A 56 2.06 8.33 2.38
C LEU A 56 1.02 8.87 1.39
N CYS A 57 0.52 8.00 0.52
CA CYS A 57 -0.69 8.26 -0.25
C CYS A 57 -1.88 8.10 0.70
N VAL A 58 -2.47 9.19 1.16
CA VAL A 58 -3.58 9.17 2.11
C VAL A 58 -4.90 9.25 1.36
N THR A 59 -5.86 8.40 1.71
CA THR A 59 -7.21 8.41 1.15
C THR A 59 -8.24 7.99 2.19
N ASN A 60 -9.50 8.21 1.88
CA ASN A 60 -10.64 7.74 2.67
C ASN A 60 -11.18 6.41 2.11
N ASN A 61 -12.21 5.86 2.77
CA ASN A 61 -12.89 4.62 2.34
C ASN A 61 -13.94 4.89 1.26
N VAL A 62 -13.59 5.65 0.22
CA VAL A 62 -14.44 5.90 -0.95
C VAL A 62 -13.72 5.45 -2.19
N ASN A 63 -14.42 4.71 -3.05
CA ASN A 63 -13.88 4.31 -4.34
C ASN A 63 -13.66 5.56 -5.21
N TYR A 64 -12.50 5.64 -5.85
CA TYR A 64 -12.07 6.77 -6.68
C TYR A 64 -11.65 6.29 -8.06
N GLY A 65 -12.11 7.00 -9.10
CA GLY A 65 -11.82 6.65 -10.49
C GLY A 65 -12.62 5.46 -11.05
N THR A 66 -13.52 4.87 -10.25
CA THR A 66 -14.31 3.68 -10.61
C THR A 66 -15.42 3.97 -11.62
N ASP A 67 -15.80 5.23 -11.83
CA ASP A 67 -16.72 5.68 -12.87
C ASP A 67 -16.11 5.61 -14.27
N GLN A 68 -14.78 5.64 -14.36
CA GLN A 68 -14.02 5.55 -15.61
C GLN A 68 -13.49 4.14 -15.88
N THR A 69 -13.10 3.45 -14.81
CA THR A 69 -12.53 2.09 -14.86
C THR A 69 -12.95 1.33 -13.62
N HIS A 70 -13.63 0.20 -13.80
CA HIS A 70 -14.00 -0.71 -12.72
C HIS A 70 -13.50 -2.11 -13.07
N SER A 71 -12.96 -2.82 -12.09
CA SER A 71 -12.59 -4.22 -12.25
C SER A 71 -13.71 -5.09 -11.69
N ASP A 72 -14.37 -5.85 -12.57
CA ASP A 72 -15.35 -6.85 -12.16
C ASP A 72 -14.70 -8.15 -11.67
N VAL A 73 -13.39 -8.30 -11.86
CA VAL A 73 -12.61 -9.50 -11.51
C VAL A 73 -11.85 -9.31 -10.20
N ALA A 74 -11.27 -8.11 -10.00
CA ALA A 74 -10.53 -7.82 -8.77
C ALA A 74 -11.50 -7.41 -7.66
N GLU A 75 -11.44 -8.12 -6.52
CA GLU A 75 -12.22 -7.76 -5.32
C GLU A 75 -11.80 -6.42 -4.74
N GLY A 76 -10.51 -6.08 -4.82
CA GLY A 76 -9.96 -4.78 -4.45
C GLY A 76 -8.79 -4.39 -5.35
N ALA A 77 -8.65 -3.10 -5.64
CA ALA A 77 -7.57 -2.58 -6.48
C ALA A 77 -7.20 -1.15 -6.09
N GLY A 78 -5.92 -0.77 -6.26
CA GLY A 78 -5.44 0.57 -6.00
C GLY A 78 -4.29 0.96 -6.93
N LEU A 79 -4.26 2.24 -7.31
CA LEU A 79 -3.12 2.83 -8.02
C LEU A 79 -2.63 4.05 -7.23
N PHE A 80 -1.39 3.98 -6.81
CA PHE A 80 -0.76 4.95 -5.94
C PHE A 80 0.48 5.55 -6.62
N ASN A 81 0.54 6.87 -6.72
CA ASN A 81 1.75 7.57 -7.14
C ASN A 81 2.60 7.84 -5.90
N ILE A 82 3.66 7.06 -5.72
CA ILE A 82 4.54 7.17 -4.55
C ILE A 82 5.45 8.40 -4.56
N ASP A 83 5.61 9.08 -5.70
CA ASP A 83 6.40 10.31 -5.80
C ASP A 83 5.55 11.52 -5.42
N THR A 84 4.35 11.65 -6.02
CA THR A 84 3.42 12.77 -5.74
C THR A 84 2.55 12.53 -4.51
N LYS A 85 2.54 11.31 -3.95
CA LYS A 85 1.71 10.89 -2.80
C LYS A 85 0.21 10.95 -3.09
N GLU A 86 -0.16 10.72 -4.33
CA GLU A 86 -1.55 10.75 -4.79
C GLU A 86 -2.11 9.35 -4.97
N VAL A 87 -3.38 9.17 -4.57
CA VAL A 87 -4.16 7.99 -4.93
C VAL A 87 -4.87 8.29 -6.25
N LEU A 88 -4.48 7.59 -7.32
CA LEU A 88 -5.02 7.78 -8.66
C LEU A 88 -6.24 6.92 -8.93
N TYR A 89 -6.35 5.78 -8.22
CA TYR A 89 -7.48 4.86 -8.30
C TYR A 89 -7.64 4.11 -6.98
N SER A 90 -8.87 3.88 -6.56
CA SER A 90 -9.19 3.06 -5.40
C SER A 90 -10.51 2.32 -5.59
N GLN A 91 -10.50 1.02 -5.36
CA GLN A 91 -11.65 0.12 -5.34
C GLN A 91 -11.50 -0.80 -4.14
N ASN A 92 -12.40 -0.70 -3.14
CA ASN A 92 -12.45 -1.56 -1.95
C ASN A 92 -11.09 -1.69 -1.24
N ILE A 93 -10.31 -0.60 -1.19
CA ILE A 93 -8.90 -0.66 -0.79
C ILE A 93 -8.68 -0.94 0.70
N PHE A 94 -9.72 -0.81 1.53
CA PHE A 94 -9.69 -1.14 2.96
C PHE A 94 -10.46 -2.41 3.32
N ASP A 95 -11.03 -3.11 2.34
CA ASP A 95 -11.70 -4.37 2.57
C ASP A 95 -10.66 -5.45 2.89
N LYS A 96 -11.03 -6.36 3.81
CA LYS A 96 -10.20 -7.53 4.12
C LYS A 96 -10.29 -8.55 3.00
N LEU A 97 -9.13 -8.86 2.44
CA LEU A 97 -8.99 -9.78 1.31
C LEU A 97 -7.90 -10.82 1.62
N TYR A 98 -7.99 -11.95 0.97
CA TYR A 98 -6.94 -12.96 1.00
C TYR A 98 -5.79 -12.51 0.07
N PRO A 99 -4.57 -12.29 0.60
CA PRO A 99 -3.46 -11.78 -0.21
C PRO A 99 -2.88 -12.80 -1.19
N ALA A 100 -3.10 -14.09 -0.95
CA ALA A 100 -2.42 -15.15 -1.67
C ALA A 100 -0.90 -14.88 -1.75
N SER A 101 -0.27 -15.15 -2.90
CA SER A 101 1.18 -15.00 -3.07
C SER A 101 1.70 -13.56 -2.98
N THR A 102 0.86 -12.53 -2.95
CA THR A 102 1.34 -11.16 -2.65
C THR A 102 1.94 -11.05 -1.24
N THR A 103 1.61 -11.97 -0.33
CA THR A 103 2.26 -12.16 0.98
C THR A 103 3.78 -12.22 0.89
N LYS A 104 4.32 -12.84 -0.17
CA LYS A 104 5.75 -13.06 -0.37
C LYS A 104 6.55 -11.76 -0.51
N ILE A 105 5.87 -10.65 -0.80
CA ILE A 105 6.49 -9.31 -0.80
C ILE A 105 6.99 -8.95 0.61
N LEU A 106 6.16 -9.20 1.63
CA LEU A 106 6.56 -8.95 3.02
C LEU A 106 7.64 -9.92 3.48
N THR A 107 7.53 -11.20 3.11
CA THR A 107 8.58 -12.20 3.38
C THR A 107 9.91 -11.77 2.77
N ALA A 108 9.92 -11.39 1.49
CA ALA A 108 11.13 -10.90 0.82
C ALA A 108 11.69 -9.64 1.49
N TYR A 109 10.83 -8.68 1.83
CA TYR A 109 11.25 -7.45 2.52
C TYR A 109 12.00 -7.76 3.81
N ILE A 110 11.43 -8.62 4.67
CA ILE A 110 12.04 -9.00 5.97
C ILE A 110 13.40 -9.64 5.76
N ILE A 111 13.49 -10.61 4.86
CA ILE A 111 14.74 -11.34 4.60
C ILE A 111 15.81 -10.43 3.99
N ILE A 112 15.45 -9.58 3.03
CA ILE A 112 16.40 -8.63 2.42
C ILE A 112 16.86 -7.58 3.43
N ARG A 113 15.98 -7.14 4.30
CA ARG A 113 16.27 -6.05 5.25
C ARG A 113 17.10 -6.51 6.43
N TYR A 114 16.90 -7.72 6.92
CA TYR A 114 17.43 -8.18 8.20
C TYR A 114 18.22 -9.48 8.13
N GLY A 115 18.11 -10.26 7.06
CA GLY A 115 18.87 -11.48 6.84
C GLY A 115 20.24 -11.21 6.21
N ASN A 116 21.03 -12.26 6.13
CA ASN A 116 22.29 -12.23 5.35
C ASN A 116 22.11 -13.04 4.07
N LEU A 117 22.19 -12.34 2.93
CA LEU A 117 21.89 -12.92 1.61
C LEU A 117 22.88 -13.99 1.16
N ASP A 118 24.08 -13.99 1.73
CA ASP A 118 25.16 -14.92 1.38
C ASP A 118 25.22 -16.15 2.31
N ASP A 119 24.36 -16.21 3.34
CA ASP A 119 24.24 -17.39 4.18
C ASP A 119 23.71 -18.58 3.39
N MET A 120 24.22 -19.76 3.73
CA MET A 120 23.79 -21.02 3.14
C MET A 120 22.71 -21.67 4.02
N VAL A 121 21.63 -22.04 3.40
CA VAL A 121 20.46 -22.67 4.03
C VAL A 121 20.39 -24.12 3.60
N THR A 122 20.28 -25.04 4.55
CA THR A 122 19.92 -26.42 4.27
C THR A 122 18.40 -26.56 4.29
N VAL A 123 17.83 -27.01 3.20
CA VAL A 123 16.39 -27.14 3.03
C VAL A 123 15.85 -28.25 3.92
N SER A 124 14.88 -27.94 4.74
CA SER A 124 14.21 -28.89 5.62
C SER A 124 13.20 -29.77 4.88
N ALA A 125 12.80 -30.89 5.50
CA ALA A 125 11.70 -31.69 5.02
C ALA A 125 10.38 -30.90 4.92
N ASN A 126 10.13 -29.98 5.87
CA ASN A 126 8.95 -29.14 5.86
C ASN A 126 8.93 -28.16 4.69
N ALA A 127 10.08 -27.54 4.38
CA ALA A 127 10.21 -26.65 3.22
C ALA A 127 10.04 -27.41 1.89
N ALA A 128 10.61 -28.60 1.77
CA ALA A 128 10.54 -29.39 0.54
C ALA A 128 9.16 -29.99 0.26
N ASN A 129 8.40 -30.34 1.30
CA ASN A 129 7.12 -31.03 1.16
C ASN A 129 5.93 -30.06 1.28
N GLN A 130 5.70 -29.28 0.22
CA GLN A 130 4.56 -28.37 0.13
C GLN A 130 3.31 -29.08 -0.42
N ASP A 131 2.14 -28.49 -0.20
CA ASP A 131 0.88 -28.97 -0.77
C ASP A 131 0.96 -29.03 -2.30
N GLU A 132 0.35 -30.06 -2.91
CA GLU A 132 0.37 -30.30 -4.37
C GLU A 132 -0.21 -29.13 -5.18
N SER A 133 -1.10 -28.32 -4.60
CA SER A 133 -1.67 -27.14 -5.23
C SER A 133 -0.76 -25.91 -5.17
N SER A 134 0.36 -26.01 -4.45
CA SER A 134 1.30 -24.89 -4.25
C SER A 134 2.22 -24.69 -5.44
N SER A 135 2.53 -23.41 -5.73
CA SER A 135 3.68 -23.10 -6.58
C SER A 135 4.97 -23.37 -5.81
N VAL A 136 5.89 -24.09 -6.40
CA VAL A 136 7.21 -24.42 -5.82
C VAL A 136 8.31 -24.11 -6.82
N CYS A 137 9.52 -23.81 -6.35
CA CYS A 137 10.72 -23.73 -7.20
C CYS A 137 11.46 -25.05 -7.31
N GLY A 138 11.04 -26.09 -6.59
CA GLY A 138 11.50 -27.48 -6.75
C GLY A 138 12.78 -27.78 -5.98
N ILE A 139 12.97 -27.15 -4.81
CA ILE A 139 14.07 -27.50 -3.89
C ILE A 139 13.71 -28.77 -3.12
N ASN A 140 14.72 -29.61 -2.87
CA ASN A 140 14.54 -30.89 -2.17
C ASN A 140 15.11 -30.85 -0.75
N GLU A 141 14.61 -31.73 0.10
CA GLU A 141 15.19 -31.92 1.43
C GLU A 141 16.69 -32.21 1.36
N GLY A 142 17.46 -31.50 2.16
CA GLY A 142 18.89 -31.59 2.21
C GLY A 142 19.66 -30.77 1.18
N ASP A 143 18.98 -30.16 0.21
CA ASP A 143 19.63 -29.19 -0.69
C ASP A 143 20.23 -28.04 0.11
N VAL A 144 21.40 -27.57 -0.35
CA VAL A 144 22.09 -26.45 0.30
C VAL A 144 22.18 -25.31 -0.73
N THR A 145 21.55 -24.20 -0.42
CA THR A 145 21.48 -23.03 -1.33
C THR A 145 21.58 -21.72 -0.55
N SER A 146 21.92 -20.62 -1.23
CA SER A 146 22.02 -19.33 -0.57
C SER A 146 20.65 -18.70 -0.32
N VAL A 147 20.56 -17.85 0.72
CA VAL A 147 19.38 -17.00 0.99
C VAL A 147 19.01 -16.19 -0.24
N ARG A 148 19.99 -15.68 -0.98
CA ARG A 148 19.80 -14.97 -2.25
C ARG A 148 19.06 -15.83 -3.29
N ASN A 149 19.48 -17.06 -3.50
CA ASN A 149 18.82 -17.97 -4.44
C ASN A 149 17.38 -18.30 -4.02
N LEU A 150 17.17 -18.49 -2.71
CA LEU A 150 15.81 -18.69 -2.18
C LEU A 150 14.91 -17.47 -2.42
N LEU A 151 15.43 -16.25 -2.33
CA LEU A 151 14.67 -15.03 -2.66
C LEU A 151 14.30 -14.97 -4.15
N TYR A 152 15.16 -15.42 -5.05
CA TYR A 152 14.81 -15.57 -6.48
C TYR A 152 13.69 -16.61 -6.67
N GLY A 153 13.79 -17.77 -6.04
CA GLY A 153 12.72 -18.78 -6.05
C GLY A 153 11.40 -18.25 -5.47
N LEU A 154 11.48 -17.50 -4.38
CA LEU A 154 10.33 -16.85 -3.74
C LEU A 154 9.60 -15.89 -4.67
N LEU A 155 10.31 -14.96 -5.30
CA LEU A 155 9.72 -13.84 -6.03
C LEU A 155 9.45 -14.15 -7.51
N LEU A 156 10.29 -14.96 -8.19
CA LEU A 156 10.14 -15.23 -9.61
C LEU A 156 9.31 -16.50 -9.89
N CYS A 157 9.46 -17.54 -9.05
CA CYS A 157 8.69 -18.77 -9.18
C CYS A 157 7.47 -18.81 -8.26
N SER A 158 7.34 -17.81 -7.38
CA SER A 158 6.32 -17.82 -6.31
C SER A 158 6.42 -19.07 -5.41
N GLY A 159 7.66 -19.56 -5.17
CA GLY A 159 7.92 -20.82 -4.46
C GLY A 159 7.47 -20.79 -3.00
N ASN A 160 6.53 -21.66 -2.63
CA ASN A 160 6.13 -21.86 -1.24
C ASN A 160 7.23 -22.58 -0.46
N ASP A 161 7.93 -23.50 -1.11
CA ASP A 161 9.13 -24.17 -0.60
C ASP A 161 10.23 -23.17 -0.21
N ALA A 162 10.54 -22.22 -1.08
CA ALA A 162 11.48 -21.15 -0.78
C ALA A 162 10.98 -20.24 0.35
N ALA A 163 9.66 -19.94 0.41
CA ALA A 163 9.08 -19.13 1.48
C ALA A 163 9.27 -19.80 2.85
N VAL A 164 8.98 -21.09 2.95
CA VAL A 164 9.14 -21.86 4.20
C VAL A 164 10.63 -21.97 4.58
N ALA A 165 11.51 -22.28 3.63
CA ALA A 165 12.96 -22.36 3.89
C ALA A 165 13.52 -21.03 4.44
N LEU A 166 13.09 -19.88 3.88
CA LEU A 166 13.49 -18.56 4.33
C LEU A 166 12.92 -18.23 5.72
N ALA A 167 11.69 -18.62 6.02
CA ALA A 167 11.08 -18.43 7.32
C ALA A 167 11.78 -19.24 8.41
N GLU A 168 12.09 -20.51 8.15
CA GLU A 168 12.84 -21.38 9.05
C GLU A 168 14.28 -20.90 9.27
N TYR A 169 14.95 -20.46 8.20
CA TYR A 169 16.27 -19.86 8.30
C TYR A 169 16.29 -18.65 9.23
N TYR A 170 15.33 -17.76 9.09
CA TYR A 170 15.33 -16.49 9.81
C TYR A 170 14.83 -16.59 11.25
N SER A 171 13.78 -17.37 11.48
CA SER A 171 13.06 -17.42 12.76
C SER A 171 13.02 -18.82 13.41
N GLY A 172 13.53 -19.84 12.75
CA GLY A 172 13.51 -21.22 13.23
C GLY A 172 12.22 -21.98 12.97
N SER A 173 11.10 -21.30 12.70
CA SER A 173 9.83 -21.93 12.29
C SER A 173 8.95 -20.95 11.49
N VAL A 174 7.93 -21.50 10.82
CA VAL A 174 6.90 -20.72 10.11
C VAL A 174 6.10 -19.84 11.06
N GLU A 175 5.72 -20.37 12.22
CA GLU A 175 4.92 -19.65 13.22
C GLU A 175 5.71 -18.47 13.81
N ALA A 176 6.96 -18.69 14.18
CA ALA A 176 7.83 -17.62 14.69
C ALA A 176 8.08 -16.54 13.63
N PHE A 177 8.16 -16.92 12.34
CA PHE A 177 8.28 -15.97 11.26
C PHE A 177 6.97 -15.19 11.02
N ALA A 178 5.81 -15.80 11.20
CA ALA A 178 4.51 -15.12 11.13
C ALA A 178 4.43 -14.00 12.20
N ASP A 179 4.93 -14.23 13.41
CA ASP A 179 5.01 -13.19 14.44
C ASP A 179 5.89 -12.02 13.99
N VAL A 180 7.04 -12.30 13.34
CA VAL A 180 7.89 -11.26 12.76
C VAL A 180 7.16 -10.51 11.65
N MET A 181 6.45 -11.21 10.76
CA MET A 181 5.67 -10.59 9.68
C MET A 181 4.64 -9.60 10.22
N ASN A 182 3.87 -10.00 11.23
CA ASN A 182 2.86 -9.16 11.85
C ASN A 182 3.49 -7.93 12.55
N ALA A 183 4.62 -8.11 13.22
CA ALA A 183 5.34 -7.01 13.84
C ALA A 183 5.88 -6.00 12.81
N GLU A 184 6.42 -6.48 11.68
CA GLU A 184 6.92 -5.61 10.61
C GLU A 184 5.78 -4.90 9.86
N ALA A 185 4.68 -5.61 9.57
CA ALA A 185 3.48 -5.01 8.97
C ALA A 185 2.95 -3.85 9.84
N LEU A 186 2.87 -4.06 11.15
CA LEU A 186 2.45 -3.02 12.10
C LEU A 186 3.40 -1.81 12.09
N LYS A 187 4.72 -2.01 12.03
CA LYS A 187 5.70 -0.90 11.93
C LYS A 187 5.54 -0.09 10.64
N MET A 188 5.09 -0.72 9.56
CA MET A 188 4.80 -0.05 8.29
C MET A 188 3.45 0.69 8.30
N GLY A 189 2.63 0.53 9.35
CA GLY A 189 1.28 1.07 9.43
C GLY A 189 0.20 0.17 8.81
N ALA A 190 0.54 -1.05 8.39
CA ALA A 190 -0.39 -2.05 7.86
C ALA A 190 -1.17 -2.71 9.01
N THR A 191 -2.15 -1.98 9.55
CA THR A 191 -2.86 -2.33 10.79
C THR A 191 -4.10 -3.21 10.56
N ASN A 192 -4.49 -3.42 9.32
CA ASN A 192 -5.66 -4.24 8.96
C ASN A 192 -5.25 -5.57 8.31
N SER A 193 -4.02 -6.01 8.60
CA SER A 193 -3.44 -7.25 8.07
C SER A 193 -3.14 -8.23 9.18
N HIS A 194 -3.20 -9.51 8.87
CA HIS A 194 -2.75 -10.59 9.73
C HIS A 194 -2.17 -11.71 8.87
N PHE A 195 -0.95 -12.10 9.15
CA PHE A 195 -0.19 -13.11 8.42
C PHE A 195 0.05 -14.32 9.33
N VAL A 196 -0.23 -15.53 8.82
CA VAL A 196 -0.03 -16.79 9.55
C VAL A 196 1.00 -17.71 8.88
N ASN A 197 1.43 -17.38 7.65
CA ASN A 197 2.47 -18.11 6.94
C ASN A 197 3.24 -17.19 5.97
N PRO A 198 4.44 -17.58 5.52
CA PRO A 198 5.30 -16.74 4.68
C PRO A 198 4.92 -16.73 3.19
N SER A 199 4.01 -17.61 2.76
CA SER A 199 3.74 -17.85 1.35
C SER A 199 2.42 -17.26 0.85
N GLY A 200 1.47 -17.01 1.75
CA GLY A 200 0.09 -16.67 1.41
C GLY A 200 -0.77 -17.90 1.10
N PHE A 201 -0.35 -19.09 1.57
CA PHE A 201 -1.18 -20.27 1.47
C PHE A 201 -2.51 -20.04 2.23
N PRO A 202 -3.64 -20.51 1.72
CA PRO A 202 -4.96 -20.19 2.27
C PRO A 202 -5.12 -20.56 3.74
N ASP A 203 -5.57 -19.58 4.53
CA ASP A 203 -5.97 -19.72 5.93
C ASP A 203 -7.00 -18.63 6.24
N GLU A 204 -8.03 -18.94 7.02
CA GLU A 204 -9.10 -17.99 7.36
C GLU A 204 -8.60 -16.75 8.15
N ASN A 205 -7.48 -16.89 8.85
CA ASN A 205 -6.84 -15.84 9.63
C ASN A 205 -5.76 -15.10 8.83
N HIS A 206 -5.51 -15.46 7.56
CA HIS A 206 -4.51 -14.85 6.70
C HIS A 206 -5.16 -13.83 5.79
N TYR A 207 -5.10 -12.55 6.14
CA TYR A 207 -5.76 -11.47 5.41
C TYR A 207 -4.94 -10.19 5.39
N THR A 208 -5.24 -9.34 4.43
CA THR A 208 -4.69 -7.99 4.28
C THR A 208 -5.73 -7.07 3.64
N THR A 209 -5.35 -5.81 3.37
CA THR A 209 -6.10 -4.89 2.52
C THR A 209 -5.23 -4.40 1.37
N VAL A 210 -5.82 -3.87 0.31
CA VAL A 210 -5.04 -3.26 -0.79
C VAL A 210 -4.18 -2.11 -0.27
N TYR A 211 -4.71 -1.32 0.68
CA TYR A 211 -3.96 -0.21 1.26
C TYR A 211 -2.77 -0.70 2.10
N ASP A 212 -2.94 -1.72 2.91
CA ASP A 212 -1.85 -2.31 3.69
C ASP A 212 -0.78 -2.91 2.78
N MET A 213 -1.18 -3.56 1.68
CA MET A 213 -0.25 -4.04 0.66
C MET A 213 0.50 -2.91 -0.05
N TYR A 214 -0.14 -1.75 -0.28
CA TYR A 214 0.55 -0.55 -0.76
C TYR A 214 1.65 -0.13 0.22
N LEU A 215 1.38 -0.10 1.53
CA LEU A 215 2.37 0.26 2.55
C LEU A 215 3.54 -0.73 2.55
N ILE A 216 3.26 -2.03 2.52
CA ILE A 216 4.25 -3.10 2.49
C ILE A 216 5.09 -3.01 1.21
N PHE A 217 4.44 -2.90 0.04
CA PHE A 217 5.13 -2.84 -1.24
C PHE A 217 5.98 -1.59 -1.40
N SER A 218 5.51 -0.43 -0.92
CA SER A 218 6.27 0.82 -0.93
C SER A 218 7.58 0.70 -0.14
N ASN A 219 7.58 -0.05 0.96
CA ASN A 219 8.80 -0.35 1.71
C ASN A 219 9.68 -1.34 0.96
N ALA A 220 9.12 -2.40 0.38
CA ALA A 220 9.88 -3.41 -0.35
C ALA A 220 10.57 -2.83 -1.58
N ILE A 221 9.86 -2.04 -2.39
CA ILE A 221 10.40 -1.44 -3.63
C ILE A 221 11.51 -0.41 -3.34
N SER A 222 11.65 0.09 -2.12
CA SER A 222 12.75 0.97 -1.74
C SER A 222 14.08 0.24 -1.58
N LEU A 223 14.08 -1.10 -1.51
CA LEU A 223 15.27 -1.92 -1.35
C LEU A 223 15.85 -2.26 -2.74
N GLU A 224 17.11 -1.89 -2.97
CA GLU A 224 17.80 -2.15 -4.26
C GLU A 224 17.80 -3.63 -4.63
N THR A 225 18.07 -4.52 -3.67
CA THR A 225 18.06 -5.98 -3.89
C THR A 225 16.67 -6.47 -4.32
N PHE A 226 15.60 -5.93 -3.74
CA PHE A 226 14.23 -6.28 -4.15
C PHE A 226 13.98 -5.87 -5.59
N GLN A 227 14.36 -4.64 -5.97
CA GLN A 227 14.24 -4.14 -7.35
C GLN A 227 15.05 -5.00 -8.33
N GLN A 228 16.29 -5.37 -7.97
CA GLN A 228 17.13 -6.23 -8.78
C GLN A 228 16.46 -7.59 -9.06
N ILE A 229 15.93 -8.25 -8.01
CA ILE A 229 15.30 -9.56 -8.17
C ILE A 229 14.07 -9.47 -9.06
N ILE A 230 13.14 -8.55 -8.80
CA ILE A 230 11.89 -8.45 -9.59
C ILE A 230 12.10 -7.96 -11.02
N SER A 231 13.24 -7.34 -11.31
CA SER A 231 13.62 -6.92 -12.67
C SER A 231 14.33 -8.01 -13.45
N THR A 232 14.66 -9.14 -12.82
CA THR A 232 15.38 -10.25 -13.45
C THR A 232 14.44 -11.02 -14.37
N GLN A 233 14.84 -11.20 -15.64
CA GLN A 233 14.04 -11.92 -16.63
C GLN A 233 14.39 -13.41 -16.71
N THR A 234 15.63 -13.75 -16.49
CA THR A 234 16.14 -15.14 -16.51
C THR A 234 17.23 -15.32 -15.46
N ILE A 235 17.28 -16.49 -14.86
CA ILE A 235 18.36 -16.95 -14.00
C ILE A 235 18.91 -18.23 -14.62
N ASP A 236 20.22 -18.26 -14.82
CA ASP A 236 20.97 -19.47 -15.27
C ASP A 236 21.39 -20.30 -14.07
#